data_936be7fcde04ede14ca86489cf36b6d3
#
_entry.id   936be7fcde04ede14ca86489cf36b6d3
#
_cell.length_a   1.000
_cell.length_b   1.000
_cell.length_c   1.000
_cell.angle_alpha   90.00
_cell.angle_beta   90.00
_cell.angle_gamma   90.00
#
_symmetry.space_group_name_H-M   'P 1'
#
loop_
_entity.id
_entity.type
_entity.pdbx_description
1 polymer ?
#
loop_
_entity_poly.entity_id
_entity_poly.type
_entity_poly.pdbx_seq_one_letter_code
_entity_poly.pdbx_strand_id
1 'polypeptide(L)'
;MVRELANAFSTRVVRELSRPQPALWARQRVSAVAALADPDMPLGAAFDTAYSQLVAAYRCEYVFKTELIHQSLRAEPTANALVGMPVFTSIADVVVAGQTATAFEIKTDLDSFSRLELQLFSYSRCFENVCVVVSAEKVDRALAAVPEHVGVWAFDSGADLTTARPPTGGYSRLDMTSLFRVLRQGERLAVLRRQIGYTADVPSALLYRRTAELFMDLRVEVAYDEFVVELRGRDARQRAAIRAAGLPNSMAAAAAGLVLSRVAWRRLGDLLHSPARQYLCSSSPAA
;
A
#
# COMPACT_ATOMS: atom_id res chain seq x y z
N MET A 1 12.27 -22.64 0.41
CA MET A 1 13.16 -21.71 -0.30
C MET A 1 12.40 -20.48 -0.83
N VAL A 2 11.50 -20.55 -1.82
CA VAL A 2 10.83 -19.35 -2.39
C VAL A 2 9.99 -18.58 -1.35
N ARG A 3 9.24 -19.26 -0.46
CA ARG A 3 8.50 -18.60 0.64
C ARG A 3 9.40 -17.84 1.62
N GLU A 4 10.65 -18.25 1.78
CA GLU A 4 11.60 -17.57 2.66
C GLU A 4 12.02 -16.23 2.05
N LEU A 5 12.13 -16.15 0.72
CA LEU A 5 12.42 -14.90 0.02
C LEU A 5 11.34 -13.85 0.28
N ALA A 6 10.06 -14.23 0.32
CA ALA A 6 8.95 -13.32 0.61
C ALA A 6 9.10 -12.62 1.98
N ASN A 7 9.70 -13.31 2.97
CA ASN A 7 9.90 -12.73 4.29
C ASN A 7 10.87 -11.53 4.30
N ALA A 8 11.82 -11.48 3.34
CA ALA A 8 12.75 -10.37 3.23
C ALA A 8 12.07 -9.06 2.82
N PHE A 9 10.93 -9.14 2.11
CA PHE A 9 10.13 -7.99 1.70
C PHE A 9 9.16 -7.49 2.77
N SER A 10 9.05 -8.17 3.92
CA SER A 10 8.13 -7.74 4.97
C SER A 10 8.51 -6.36 5.50
N THR A 11 7.50 -5.53 5.81
CA THR A 11 7.71 -4.18 6.39
C THR A 11 8.54 -4.23 7.68
N ARG A 12 8.46 -5.33 8.43
CA ARG A 12 9.28 -5.55 9.64
C ARG A 12 10.77 -5.66 9.31
N VAL A 13 11.12 -6.46 8.30
CA VAL A 13 12.53 -6.62 7.85
C VAL A 13 13.03 -5.31 7.28
N VAL A 14 12.29 -4.71 6.34
CA VAL A 14 12.68 -3.46 5.66
C VAL A 14 12.86 -2.31 6.65
N ARG A 15 11.98 -2.20 7.65
CA ARG A 15 12.13 -1.22 8.75
C ARG A 15 13.40 -1.47 9.55
N GLU A 16 13.70 -2.72 9.86
CA GLU A 16 14.90 -3.07 10.61
C GLU A 16 16.18 -2.74 9.83
N LEU A 17 16.20 -3.01 8.52
CA LEU A 17 17.32 -2.66 7.63
C LEU A 17 17.59 -1.15 7.55
N SER A 18 16.60 -0.31 7.80
CA SER A 18 16.74 1.15 7.81
C SER A 18 17.43 1.70 9.07
N ARG A 19 17.69 0.86 10.09
CA ARG A 19 18.37 1.25 11.34
C ARG A 19 19.88 1.42 11.14
N PRO A 20 20.56 2.20 12.00
CA PRO A 20 22.02 2.35 11.95
C PRO A 20 22.76 1.02 12.05
N GLN A 21 22.24 0.11 12.86
CA GLN A 21 22.77 -1.23 13.07
C GLN A 21 21.61 -2.22 13.00
N PRO A 22 21.33 -2.79 11.82
CA PRO A 22 20.30 -3.81 11.66
C PRO A 22 20.61 -5.05 12.48
N ALA A 23 19.61 -5.56 13.19
CA ALA A 23 19.70 -6.75 14.01
C ALA A 23 20.09 -7.99 13.16
N LEU A 24 20.77 -8.94 13.80
CA LEU A 24 21.27 -10.16 13.14
C LEU A 24 20.16 -10.94 12.42
N TRP A 25 18.97 -11.07 13.06
CA TRP A 25 17.83 -11.78 12.47
C TRP A 25 17.37 -11.17 11.12
N ALA A 26 17.42 -9.84 10.97
CA ALA A 26 17.05 -9.18 9.71
C ALA A 26 18.13 -9.40 8.66
N ARG A 27 19.39 -9.33 9.03
CA ARG A 27 20.53 -9.65 8.13
C ARG A 27 20.47 -11.10 7.66
N GLN A 28 20.15 -12.04 8.54
CA GLN A 28 19.97 -13.46 8.19
C GLN A 28 18.82 -13.66 7.17
N ARG A 29 17.71 -12.91 7.31
CA ARG A 29 16.59 -12.96 6.33
C ARG A 29 16.99 -12.45 4.95
N VAL A 30 17.87 -11.48 4.90
CA VAL A 30 18.39 -10.89 3.66
C VAL A 30 19.51 -11.72 3.03
N SER A 31 20.21 -12.53 3.81
CA SER A 31 21.28 -13.38 3.31
C SER A 31 20.82 -14.35 2.20
N ALA A 32 19.63 -14.91 2.34
CA ALA A 32 19.03 -15.77 1.28
C ALA A 32 18.76 -14.99 -0.01
N VAL A 33 18.40 -13.72 0.08
CA VAL A 33 18.23 -12.81 -1.07
C VAL A 33 19.61 -12.46 -1.66
N ALA A 34 20.55 -12.06 -0.82
CA ALA A 34 21.91 -11.69 -1.25
C ALA A 34 22.62 -12.81 -2.04
N ALA A 35 22.34 -14.07 -1.70
CA ALA A 35 22.87 -15.25 -2.39
C ALA A 35 22.33 -15.47 -3.83
N LEU A 36 21.33 -14.70 -4.26
CA LEU A 36 20.74 -14.81 -5.60
C LEU A 36 21.41 -13.94 -6.66
N ALA A 37 22.32 -13.07 -6.26
CA ALA A 37 23.04 -12.18 -7.17
C ALA A 37 24.55 -12.42 -7.10
N ASP A 38 25.25 -11.93 -8.11
CA ASP A 38 26.71 -11.82 -8.02
C ASP A 38 27.10 -11.04 -6.76
N PRO A 39 28.06 -11.52 -5.96
CA PRO A 39 28.49 -10.89 -4.73
C PRO A 39 28.85 -9.41 -4.83
N ASP A 40 29.34 -8.97 -5.98
CA ASP A 40 29.75 -7.58 -6.24
C ASP A 40 28.63 -6.68 -6.74
N MET A 41 27.49 -7.27 -7.16
CA MET A 41 26.31 -6.50 -7.54
C MET A 41 25.65 -5.83 -6.33
N PRO A 42 24.92 -4.71 -6.53
CA PRO A 42 24.14 -4.08 -5.46
C PRO A 42 23.13 -5.06 -4.85
N LEU A 43 22.93 -4.98 -3.53
CA LEU A 43 21.92 -5.79 -2.84
C LEU A 43 20.52 -5.58 -3.42
N GLY A 44 20.21 -4.37 -3.91
CA GLY A 44 18.94 -4.07 -4.59
C GLY A 44 18.70 -4.96 -5.81
N ALA A 45 19.74 -5.28 -6.58
CA ALA A 45 19.62 -6.22 -7.72
C ALA A 45 19.30 -7.64 -7.26
N ALA A 46 19.81 -8.06 -6.10
CA ALA A 46 19.44 -9.33 -5.49
C ALA A 46 17.96 -9.36 -5.08
N PHE A 47 17.42 -8.24 -4.57
CA PHE A 47 15.98 -8.11 -4.29
C PHE A 47 15.15 -8.19 -5.55
N ASP A 48 15.55 -7.55 -6.66
CA ASP A 48 14.84 -7.66 -7.93
C ASP A 48 14.86 -9.10 -8.48
N THR A 49 15.98 -9.80 -8.35
CA THR A 49 16.08 -11.23 -8.70
C THR A 49 15.16 -12.10 -7.82
N ALA A 50 15.17 -11.87 -6.51
CA ALA A 50 14.28 -12.58 -5.59
C ALA A 50 12.80 -12.33 -5.91
N TYR A 51 12.45 -11.09 -6.24
CA TYR A 51 11.10 -10.70 -6.63
C TYR A 51 10.64 -11.41 -7.90
N SER A 52 11.50 -11.47 -8.92
CA SER A 52 11.20 -12.21 -10.16
C SER A 52 10.93 -13.69 -9.89
N GLN A 53 11.66 -14.31 -8.95
CA GLN A 53 11.38 -15.69 -8.53
C GLN A 53 10.05 -15.81 -7.78
N LEU A 54 9.67 -14.82 -6.96
CA LEU A 54 8.35 -14.80 -6.30
C LEU A 54 7.23 -14.71 -7.32
N VAL A 55 7.33 -13.82 -8.29
CA VAL A 55 6.35 -13.67 -9.38
C VAL A 55 6.15 -15.00 -10.12
N ALA A 56 7.24 -15.67 -10.45
CA ALA A 56 7.19 -16.91 -11.23
C ALA A 56 6.65 -18.13 -10.44
N ALA A 57 6.97 -18.24 -9.13
CA ALA A 57 6.77 -19.48 -8.38
C ALA A 57 5.92 -19.36 -7.11
N TYR A 58 5.70 -18.15 -6.59
CA TYR A 58 4.95 -17.94 -5.35
C TYR A 58 4.30 -16.55 -5.33
N ARG A 59 3.16 -16.44 -5.98
CA ARG A 59 2.37 -15.20 -6.05
C ARG A 59 1.67 -14.91 -4.72
N CYS A 60 2.43 -14.45 -3.74
CA CYS A 60 1.93 -14.02 -2.44
C CYS A 60 1.33 -12.61 -2.51
N GLU A 61 0.62 -12.20 -1.48
CA GLU A 61 0.00 -10.88 -1.34
C GLU A 61 0.96 -9.72 -1.66
N TYR A 62 2.26 -9.85 -1.30
CA TYR A 62 3.29 -8.88 -1.61
C TYR A 62 3.45 -8.62 -3.11
N VAL A 63 3.42 -9.69 -3.91
CA VAL A 63 3.53 -9.62 -5.38
C VAL A 63 2.30 -8.89 -5.94
N PHE A 64 1.10 -9.28 -5.55
CA PHE A 64 -0.13 -8.60 -5.95
C PHE A 64 -0.11 -7.10 -5.63
N LYS A 65 0.29 -6.72 -4.40
CA LYS A 65 0.41 -5.32 -3.99
C LYS A 65 1.40 -4.54 -4.85
N THR A 66 2.56 -5.14 -5.13
CA THR A 66 3.63 -4.49 -5.89
C THR A 66 3.20 -4.25 -7.34
N GLU A 67 2.63 -5.25 -8.01
CA GLU A 67 2.18 -5.10 -9.41
C GLU A 67 0.99 -4.17 -9.52
N LEU A 68 0.05 -4.21 -8.57
CA LEU A 68 -1.08 -3.27 -8.52
C LEU A 68 -0.59 -1.82 -8.39
N ILE A 69 0.39 -1.56 -7.53
CA ILE A 69 1.00 -0.24 -7.37
C ILE A 69 1.70 0.18 -8.67
N HIS A 70 2.49 -0.69 -9.28
CA HIS A 70 3.19 -0.40 -10.52
C HIS A 70 2.21 -0.07 -11.65
N GLN A 71 1.19 -0.89 -11.85
CA GLN A 71 0.21 -0.66 -12.91
C GLN A 71 -0.58 0.62 -12.67
N SER A 72 -1.03 0.86 -11.44
CA SER A 72 -1.79 2.06 -11.09
C SER A 72 -0.97 3.35 -11.29
N LEU A 73 0.29 3.36 -10.86
CA LEU A 73 1.15 4.54 -11.00
C LEU A 73 1.68 4.73 -12.44
N ARG A 74 1.74 3.68 -13.25
CA ARG A 74 1.99 3.82 -14.70
C ARG A 74 0.79 4.46 -15.41
N ALA A 75 -0.44 4.05 -15.05
CA ALA A 75 -1.65 4.62 -15.61
C ALA A 75 -1.88 6.07 -15.17
N GLU A 76 -1.59 6.37 -13.91
CA GLU A 76 -1.73 7.72 -13.34
C GLU A 76 -0.52 8.09 -12.47
N PRO A 77 0.55 8.69 -13.06
CA PRO A 77 1.81 8.99 -12.35
C PRO A 77 1.67 9.98 -11.18
N THR A 78 0.59 10.77 -11.15
CA THR A 78 0.30 11.72 -10.07
C THR A 78 -0.46 11.11 -8.91
N ALA A 79 -0.96 9.87 -9.05
CA ALA A 79 -1.66 9.16 -8.00
C ALA A 79 -0.75 8.84 -6.82
N ASN A 80 -1.38 8.56 -5.68
CA ASN A 80 -0.71 8.08 -4.48
C ASN A 80 -1.23 6.69 -4.12
N ALA A 81 -0.32 5.74 -3.93
CA ALA A 81 -0.63 4.41 -3.44
C ALA A 81 -0.38 4.33 -1.92
N LEU A 82 -1.40 3.92 -1.18
CA LEU A 82 -1.39 3.76 0.28
C LEU A 82 -1.61 2.27 0.60
N VAL A 83 -0.70 1.65 1.33
CA VAL A 83 -0.74 0.24 1.68
C VAL A 83 -1.13 0.06 3.14
N GLY A 84 -2.04 -0.88 3.41
CA GLY A 84 -2.47 -1.20 4.77
C GLY A 84 -3.23 -0.04 5.43
N MET A 85 -4.13 0.62 4.69
CA MET A 85 -4.84 1.79 5.18
C MET A 85 -6.06 1.41 6.00
N PRO A 86 -6.17 1.86 7.28
CA PRO A 86 -7.38 1.66 8.08
C PRO A 86 -8.58 2.37 7.45
N VAL A 87 -9.68 1.64 7.26
CA VAL A 87 -10.94 2.12 6.67
C VAL A 87 -12.09 1.56 7.48
N PHE A 88 -12.77 2.39 8.25
CA PHE A 88 -13.86 2.02 9.15
C PHE A 88 -13.47 0.87 10.09
N THR A 89 -14.01 -0.33 9.91
CA THR A 89 -13.71 -1.53 10.73
C THR A 89 -12.72 -2.48 10.06
N SER A 90 -12.19 -2.12 8.92
CA SER A 90 -11.31 -2.96 8.09
C SER A 90 -9.99 -2.24 7.76
N ILE A 91 -9.08 -2.95 7.12
CA ILE A 91 -7.83 -2.39 6.62
C ILE A 91 -7.78 -2.72 5.12
N ALA A 92 -7.76 -1.69 4.29
CA ALA A 92 -7.61 -1.86 2.84
C ALA A 92 -6.17 -2.24 2.49
N ASP A 93 -6.00 -3.28 1.67
CA ASP A 93 -4.69 -3.74 1.24
C ASP A 93 -3.93 -2.67 0.49
N VAL A 94 -4.59 -2.06 -0.50
CA VAL A 94 -4.06 -0.93 -1.26
C VAL A 94 -5.19 0.06 -1.51
N VAL A 95 -4.90 1.35 -1.35
CA VAL A 95 -5.74 2.44 -1.83
C VAL A 95 -4.94 3.25 -2.83
N VAL A 96 -5.50 3.47 -4.01
CA VAL A 96 -4.92 4.35 -5.04
C VAL A 96 -5.77 5.61 -5.12
N ALA A 97 -5.18 6.76 -4.80
CA ALA A 97 -5.81 8.07 -4.87
C ALA A 97 -5.20 8.89 -6.01
N GLY A 98 -5.94 9.00 -7.09
CA GLY A 98 -5.63 9.76 -8.28
C GLY A 98 -6.68 10.85 -8.54
N GLN A 99 -7.30 10.85 -9.72
CA GLN A 99 -8.48 11.68 -10.01
C GLN A 99 -9.67 11.26 -9.15
N THR A 100 -9.82 9.96 -8.94
CA THR A 100 -10.73 9.35 -7.95
C THR A 100 -9.93 8.50 -6.98
N ALA A 101 -10.57 7.94 -5.94
CA ALA A 101 -9.91 7.00 -5.06
C ALA A 101 -10.54 5.60 -5.20
N THR A 102 -9.68 4.60 -5.38
CA THR A 102 -10.06 3.19 -5.46
C THR A 102 -9.45 2.42 -4.29
N ALA A 103 -10.28 1.70 -3.54
CA ALA A 103 -9.83 0.73 -2.54
C ALA A 103 -9.77 -0.67 -3.15
N PHE A 104 -8.67 -1.36 -2.92
CA PHE A 104 -8.43 -2.72 -3.39
C PHE A 104 -8.29 -3.67 -2.21
N GLU A 105 -8.99 -4.78 -2.29
CA GLU A 105 -8.84 -5.95 -1.42
C GLU A 105 -8.20 -7.08 -2.24
N ILE A 106 -7.15 -7.68 -1.72
CA ILE A 106 -6.41 -8.75 -2.40
C ILE A 106 -6.79 -10.10 -1.79
N LYS A 107 -7.14 -11.06 -2.63
CA LYS A 107 -7.44 -12.45 -2.24
C LYS A 107 -6.57 -13.39 -3.05
N THR A 108 -5.43 -13.77 -2.48
CA THR A 108 -4.54 -14.77 -3.08
C THR A 108 -5.15 -16.16 -3.11
N ASP A 109 -4.46 -17.14 -3.70
CA ASP A 109 -4.93 -18.52 -3.76
C ASP A 109 -5.16 -19.16 -2.39
N LEU A 110 -4.47 -18.67 -1.36
CA LEU A 110 -4.54 -19.21 -0.01
C LEU A 110 -5.65 -18.55 0.84
N ASP A 111 -6.25 -17.46 0.37
CA ASP A 111 -7.20 -16.69 1.14
C ASP A 111 -8.63 -17.21 1.01
N SER A 112 -9.38 -17.15 2.13
CA SER A 112 -10.82 -17.34 2.14
C SER A 112 -11.56 -16.02 1.90
N PHE A 113 -12.84 -16.13 1.48
CA PHE A 113 -13.71 -14.98 1.27
C PHE A 113 -14.57 -14.66 2.51
N SER A 114 -14.33 -15.31 3.64
CA SER A 114 -15.20 -15.22 4.84
C SER A 114 -15.37 -13.81 5.40
N ARG A 115 -14.38 -12.93 5.25
CA ARG A 115 -14.42 -11.53 5.72
C ARG A 115 -14.68 -10.52 4.60
N LEU A 116 -14.79 -10.99 3.35
CA LEU A 116 -14.82 -10.12 2.18
C LEU A 116 -16.01 -9.16 2.20
N GLU A 117 -17.20 -9.65 2.55
CA GLU A 117 -18.41 -8.83 2.64
C GLU A 117 -18.24 -7.61 3.58
N LEU A 118 -17.72 -7.84 4.79
CA LEU A 118 -17.47 -6.77 5.76
C LEU A 118 -16.39 -5.79 5.29
N GLN A 119 -15.36 -6.28 4.62
CA GLN A 119 -14.30 -5.45 4.05
C GLN A 119 -14.86 -4.55 2.95
N LEU A 120 -15.58 -5.12 1.99
CA LEU A 120 -16.20 -4.37 0.90
C LEU A 120 -17.26 -3.37 1.39
N PHE A 121 -18.07 -3.73 2.38
CA PHE A 121 -18.98 -2.80 3.05
C PHE A 121 -18.24 -1.60 3.62
N SER A 122 -17.16 -1.85 4.36
CA SER A 122 -16.34 -0.79 4.97
C SER A 122 -15.74 0.14 3.91
N TYR A 123 -15.24 -0.42 2.80
CA TYR A 123 -14.61 0.37 1.73
C TYR A 123 -15.64 1.17 0.94
N SER A 124 -16.81 0.61 0.62
CA SER A 124 -17.87 1.30 -0.13
C SER A 124 -18.42 2.54 0.60
N ARG A 125 -18.24 2.63 1.93
CA ARG A 125 -18.62 3.82 2.69
C ARG A 125 -17.61 4.97 2.57
N CYS A 126 -16.40 4.70 2.06
CA CYS A 126 -15.31 5.68 1.98
C CYS A 126 -14.79 5.90 0.56
N PHE A 127 -15.02 4.98 -0.35
CA PHE A 127 -14.47 5.03 -1.69
C PHE A 127 -15.56 4.87 -2.74
N GLU A 128 -15.50 5.73 -3.74
CA GLU A 128 -16.38 5.65 -4.91
C GLU A 128 -16.15 4.32 -5.65
N ASN A 129 -14.90 3.92 -5.80
CA ASN A 129 -14.52 2.70 -6.47
C ASN A 129 -13.94 1.70 -5.46
N VAL A 130 -14.45 0.48 -5.49
CA VAL A 130 -13.97 -0.66 -4.70
C VAL A 130 -13.72 -1.83 -5.62
N CYS A 131 -12.57 -2.46 -5.50
CA CYS A 131 -12.19 -3.60 -6.33
C CYS A 131 -11.66 -4.75 -5.48
N VAL A 132 -11.91 -5.97 -5.92
CA VAL A 132 -11.24 -7.17 -5.43
C VAL A 132 -10.24 -7.64 -6.49
N VAL A 133 -9.03 -7.94 -6.06
CA VAL A 133 -7.98 -8.51 -6.91
C VAL A 133 -7.80 -9.96 -6.53
N VAL A 134 -7.95 -10.86 -7.49
CA VAL A 134 -7.85 -12.32 -7.30
C VAL A 134 -6.93 -12.93 -8.35
N SER A 135 -6.48 -14.15 -8.14
CA SER A 135 -5.86 -14.93 -9.22
C SER A 135 -6.88 -15.22 -10.32
N ALA A 136 -6.42 -15.38 -11.57
CA ALA A 136 -7.29 -15.61 -12.72
C ALA A 136 -8.26 -16.78 -12.50
N GLU A 137 -7.81 -17.84 -11.82
CA GLU A 137 -8.57 -19.05 -11.49
C GLU A 137 -9.73 -18.81 -10.50
N LYS A 138 -9.70 -17.68 -9.77
CA LYS A 138 -10.74 -17.32 -8.77
C LYS A 138 -11.72 -16.27 -9.28
N VAL A 139 -11.63 -15.81 -10.52
CA VAL A 139 -12.46 -14.72 -11.06
C VAL A 139 -13.95 -15.02 -10.97
N ASP A 140 -14.40 -16.19 -11.47
CA ASP A 140 -15.81 -16.56 -11.44
C ASP A 140 -16.37 -16.62 -10.02
N ARG A 141 -15.57 -17.15 -9.11
CA ARG A 141 -15.93 -17.20 -7.68
C ARG A 141 -16.02 -15.80 -7.08
N ALA A 142 -15.12 -14.89 -7.44
CA ALA A 142 -15.16 -13.50 -6.98
C ALA A 142 -16.39 -12.79 -7.54
N LEU A 143 -16.67 -12.92 -8.85
CA LEU A 143 -17.84 -12.34 -9.50
C LEU A 143 -19.16 -12.79 -8.85
N ALA A 144 -19.25 -14.05 -8.45
CA ALA A 144 -20.42 -14.59 -7.75
C ALA A 144 -20.54 -14.15 -6.29
N ALA A 145 -19.43 -13.80 -5.64
CA ALA A 145 -19.36 -13.50 -4.20
C ALA A 145 -19.45 -12.01 -3.87
N VAL A 146 -19.18 -11.09 -4.83
CA VAL A 146 -19.12 -9.66 -4.54
C VAL A 146 -20.29 -8.90 -5.16
N PRO A 147 -20.75 -7.80 -4.52
CA PRO A 147 -21.80 -6.94 -5.06
C PRO A 147 -21.47 -6.42 -6.47
N GLU A 148 -22.50 -6.14 -7.28
CA GLU A 148 -22.32 -5.71 -8.68
C GLU A 148 -21.49 -4.44 -8.84
N HIS A 149 -21.54 -3.51 -7.88
CA HIS A 149 -20.78 -2.27 -7.93
C HIS A 149 -19.28 -2.46 -7.68
N VAL A 150 -18.88 -3.62 -7.14
CA VAL A 150 -17.47 -3.92 -6.83
C VAL A 150 -16.78 -4.43 -8.09
N GLY A 151 -15.68 -3.81 -8.46
CA GLY A 151 -14.82 -4.28 -9.55
C GLY A 151 -14.12 -5.60 -9.22
N VAL A 152 -13.85 -6.41 -10.23
CA VAL A 152 -13.04 -7.63 -10.10
C VAL A 152 -11.88 -7.56 -11.07
N TRP A 153 -10.68 -7.65 -10.54
CA TRP A 153 -9.43 -7.67 -11.30
C TRP A 153 -8.78 -9.04 -11.19
N ALA A 154 -8.29 -9.55 -12.30
CA ALA A 154 -7.60 -10.82 -12.41
C ALA A 154 -6.08 -10.60 -12.44
N PHE A 155 -5.35 -11.33 -11.61
CA PHE A 155 -3.90 -11.42 -11.64
C PHE A 155 -3.51 -12.70 -12.35
N ASP A 156 -2.90 -12.59 -13.53
CA ASP A 156 -2.55 -13.75 -14.35
C ASP A 156 -1.16 -14.33 -14.04
N SER A 157 -0.78 -15.36 -14.76
CA SER A 157 0.52 -16.02 -14.61
C SER A 157 1.70 -15.16 -15.10
N GLY A 158 1.45 -14.18 -15.96
CA GLY A 158 2.45 -13.23 -16.48
C GLY A 158 2.69 -12.04 -15.55
N ALA A 159 2.02 -11.99 -14.39
CA ALA A 159 1.99 -10.86 -13.45
C ALA A 159 1.26 -9.62 -13.98
N ASP A 160 0.43 -9.78 -15.01
CA ASP A 160 -0.43 -8.73 -15.51
C ASP A 160 -1.76 -8.70 -14.75
N LEU A 161 -2.25 -7.49 -14.50
CA LEU A 161 -3.57 -7.24 -13.92
C LEU A 161 -4.54 -6.86 -15.02
N THR A 162 -5.57 -7.66 -15.21
CA THR A 162 -6.65 -7.42 -16.17
C THR A 162 -7.97 -7.17 -15.45
N THR A 163 -8.82 -6.33 -16.03
CA THR A 163 -10.14 -6.03 -15.45
C THR A 163 -11.18 -7.02 -15.96
N ALA A 164 -11.64 -7.93 -15.11
CA ALA A 164 -12.74 -8.84 -15.40
C ALA A 164 -14.11 -8.12 -15.30
N ARG A 165 -14.26 -7.24 -14.31
CA ARG A 165 -15.43 -6.34 -14.15
C ARG A 165 -14.94 -4.99 -13.63
N PRO A 166 -15.25 -3.85 -14.30
CA PRO A 166 -14.95 -2.53 -13.76
C PRO A 166 -15.81 -2.23 -12.53
N PRO A 167 -15.34 -1.41 -11.58
CA PRO A 167 -16.19 -0.92 -10.50
C PRO A 167 -17.25 0.04 -11.02
N THR A 168 -18.40 0.10 -10.35
CA THR A 168 -19.40 1.14 -10.58
C THR A 168 -19.29 2.20 -9.50
N GLY A 169 -18.79 3.36 -9.89
CA GLY A 169 -18.61 4.51 -9.00
C GLY A 169 -19.93 5.15 -8.56
N GLY A 170 -19.81 6.26 -7.84
CA GLY A 170 -20.91 7.10 -7.40
C GLY A 170 -20.97 7.34 -5.89
N TYR A 171 -21.60 8.43 -5.52
CA TYR A 171 -21.57 8.95 -4.13
C TYR A 171 -22.63 8.34 -3.22
N SER A 172 -23.62 7.61 -3.76
CA SER A 172 -24.79 7.12 -3.01
C SER A 172 -24.45 6.14 -1.88
N ARG A 173 -23.29 5.51 -1.94
CA ARG A 173 -22.82 4.57 -0.91
C ARG A 173 -21.90 5.21 0.13
N LEU A 174 -21.44 6.44 -0.14
CA LEU A 174 -20.52 7.14 0.74
C LEU A 174 -21.19 7.58 2.04
N ASP A 175 -20.45 7.53 3.13
CA ASP A 175 -20.89 7.96 4.45
C ASP A 175 -19.98 9.06 4.99
N MET A 176 -20.54 10.22 5.23
CA MET A 176 -19.82 11.41 5.68
C MET A 176 -19.02 11.16 6.97
N THR A 177 -19.59 10.38 7.91
CA THR A 177 -18.91 10.04 9.16
C THR A 177 -17.69 9.16 8.90
N SER A 178 -17.79 8.22 7.96
CA SER A 178 -16.69 7.34 7.57
C SER A 178 -15.58 8.10 6.86
N LEU A 179 -15.91 8.98 5.93
CA LEU A 179 -14.94 9.89 5.28
C LEU A 179 -14.19 10.73 6.31
N PHE A 180 -14.93 11.38 7.20
CA PHE A 180 -14.36 12.21 8.25
C PHE A 180 -13.40 11.42 9.15
N ARG A 181 -13.74 10.20 9.55
CA ARG A 181 -12.92 9.35 10.42
C ARG A 181 -11.61 8.91 9.78
N VAL A 182 -11.61 8.66 8.48
CA VAL A 182 -10.42 8.26 7.71
C VAL A 182 -9.44 9.42 7.55
N LEU A 183 -9.91 10.65 7.48
CA LEU A 183 -9.07 11.84 7.41
C LEU A 183 -8.31 12.06 8.73
N ARG A 184 -7.04 12.41 8.63
CA ARG A 184 -6.22 12.87 9.76
C ARG A 184 -6.65 14.27 10.20
N GLN A 185 -6.36 14.66 11.44
CA GLN A 185 -6.77 15.98 11.96
C GLN A 185 -6.30 17.14 11.07
N GLY A 186 -5.06 17.13 10.61
CA GLY A 186 -4.53 18.17 9.73
C GLY A 186 -5.25 18.20 8.37
N GLU A 187 -5.66 17.04 7.86
CA GLU A 187 -6.42 16.91 6.61
C GLU A 187 -7.83 17.47 6.76
N ARG A 188 -8.53 17.17 7.87
CA ARG A 188 -9.85 17.75 8.21
C ARG A 188 -9.80 19.27 8.24
N LEU A 189 -8.79 19.83 8.89
CA LEU A 189 -8.59 21.28 8.94
C LEU A 189 -8.29 21.87 7.57
N ALA A 190 -7.51 21.17 6.73
CA ALA A 190 -7.20 21.62 5.38
C ALA A 190 -8.45 21.65 4.49
N VAL A 191 -9.30 20.61 4.56
CA VAL A 191 -10.60 20.55 3.87
C VAL A 191 -11.48 21.73 4.30
N LEU A 192 -11.72 21.89 5.60
CA LEU A 192 -12.61 22.94 6.12
C LEU A 192 -12.09 24.35 5.81
N ARG A 193 -10.76 24.53 5.82
CA ARG A 193 -10.17 25.82 5.42
C ARG A 193 -10.43 26.13 3.95
N ARG A 194 -10.30 25.15 3.05
CA ARG A 194 -10.54 25.37 1.61
C ARG A 194 -12.02 25.63 1.32
N GLN A 195 -12.91 24.91 1.99
CA GLN A 195 -14.33 24.92 1.65
C GLN A 195 -15.11 26.07 2.32
N ILE A 196 -14.79 26.38 3.57
CA ILE A 196 -15.55 27.36 4.36
C ILE A 196 -14.68 28.41 5.08
N GLY A 197 -13.38 28.46 4.76
CA GLY A 197 -12.45 29.41 5.40
C GLY A 197 -12.18 29.15 6.88
N TYR A 198 -12.53 27.96 7.41
CA TYR A 198 -12.41 27.64 8.82
C TYR A 198 -10.96 27.66 9.31
N THR A 199 -10.74 28.37 10.39
CA THR A 199 -9.52 28.32 11.21
C THR A 199 -9.88 27.86 12.61
N ALA A 200 -8.97 27.10 13.27
CA ALA A 200 -9.26 26.52 14.59
C ALA A 200 -9.63 27.64 15.60
N ASP A 201 -10.89 27.60 16.04
CA ASP A 201 -11.53 28.58 16.94
C ASP A 201 -11.82 28.03 18.35
N VAL A 202 -11.41 26.79 18.61
CA VAL A 202 -11.63 26.04 19.86
C VAL A 202 -10.34 25.39 20.36
N PRO A 203 -10.23 25.11 21.69
CA PRO A 203 -9.13 24.32 22.23
C PRO A 203 -8.98 22.94 21.53
N SER A 204 -7.76 22.40 21.50
CA SER A 204 -7.43 21.13 20.83
C SER A 204 -8.30 19.95 21.29
N ALA A 205 -8.72 19.93 22.55
CA ALA A 205 -9.61 18.89 23.09
C ALA A 205 -11.02 18.88 22.45
N LEU A 206 -11.50 20.03 21.97
CA LEU A 206 -12.80 20.17 21.31
C LEU A 206 -12.72 20.15 19.79
N LEU A 207 -11.52 20.19 19.22
CA LEU A 207 -11.30 20.38 17.80
C LEU A 207 -11.89 19.23 16.96
N TYR A 208 -11.79 17.98 17.45
CA TYR A 208 -12.41 16.84 16.76
C TYR A 208 -13.91 17.01 16.59
N ARG A 209 -14.61 17.35 17.68
CA ARG A 209 -16.07 17.55 17.68
C ARG A 209 -16.45 18.73 16.77
N ARG A 210 -15.77 19.86 16.92
CA ARG A 210 -16.05 21.07 16.13
C ARG A 210 -15.85 20.84 14.64
N THR A 211 -14.74 20.19 14.26
CA THR A 211 -14.48 19.87 12.85
C THR A 211 -15.43 18.81 12.30
N ALA A 212 -15.93 17.88 13.14
CA ALA A 212 -16.93 16.91 12.72
C ALA A 212 -18.27 17.60 12.39
N GLU A 213 -18.75 18.48 13.26
CA GLU A 213 -19.96 19.27 13.03
C GLU A 213 -19.88 20.00 11.68
N LEU A 214 -18.84 20.76 11.46
CA LEU A 214 -18.65 21.53 10.21
C LEU A 214 -18.48 20.66 8.96
N PHE A 215 -17.86 19.49 9.11
CA PHE A 215 -17.68 18.57 7.97
C PHE A 215 -19.00 17.93 7.54
N MET A 216 -19.90 17.62 8.49
CA MET A 216 -21.23 17.06 8.19
C MET A 216 -22.13 18.04 7.43
N ASP A 217 -21.86 19.34 7.48
CA ASP A 217 -22.60 20.36 6.73
C ASP A 217 -22.17 20.46 5.25
N LEU A 218 -21.07 19.81 4.86
CA LEU A 218 -20.63 19.78 3.46
C LEU A 218 -21.52 18.81 2.64
N ARG A 219 -21.71 19.13 1.36
CA ARG A 219 -22.29 18.16 0.41
C ARG A 219 -21.33 16.97 0.25
N VAL A 220 -21.91 15.77 0.10
CA VAL A 220 -21.11 14.53 0.03
C VAL A 220 -20.12 14.53 -1.14
N GLU A 221 -20.50 15.09 -2.29
CA GLU A 221 -19.63 15.19 -3.45
C GLU A 221 -18.40 16.06 -3.14
N VAL A 222 -18.61 17.22 -2.53
CA VAL A 222 -17.55 18.15 -2.13
C VAL A 222 -16.64 17.51 -1.09
N ALA A 223 -17.23 16.88 -0.07
CA ALA A 223 -16.48 16.20 0.97
C ALA A 223 -15.62 15.06 0.42
N TYR A 224 -16.14 14.32 -0.57
CA TYR A 224 -15.42 13.23 -1.22
C TYR A 224 -14.28 13.74 -2.13
N ASP A 225 -14.52 14.75 -2.95
CA ASP A 225 -13.48 15.35 -3.78
C ASP A 225 -12.30 15.84 -2.94
N GLU A 226 -12.61 16.51 -1.84
CA GLU A 226 -11.62 16.96 -0.86
C GLU A 226 -10.90 15.79 -0.15
N PHE A 227 -11.63 14.73 0.16
CA PHE A 227 -11.05 13.50 0.71
C PHE A 227 -10.03 12.89 -0.26
N VAL A 228 -10.34 12.82 -1.55
CA VAL A 228 -9.42 12.34 -2.59
C VAL A 228 -8.18 13.23 -2.68
N VAL A 229 -8.36 14.56 -2.64
CA VAL A 229 -7.25 15.53 -2.62
C VAL A 229 -6.30 15.27 -1.46
N GLU A 230 -6.85 15.06 -0.25
CA GLU A 230 -6.03 14.77 0.93
C GLU A 230 -5.31 13.43 0.84
N LEU A 231 -5.98 12.36 0.37
CA LEU A 231 -5.34 11.06 0.20
C LEU A 231 -4.23 11.11 -0.86
N ARG A 232 -4.45 11.81 -1.96
CA ARG A 232 -3.45 12.02 -3.02
C ARG A 232 -2.24 12.78 -2.50
N GLY A 233 -2.47 13.81 -1.66
CA GLY A 233 -1.43 14.61 -1.01
C GLY A 233 -0.73 13.92 0.16
N ARG A 234 -1.35 12.88 0.74
CA ARG A 234 -0.90 12.23 1.97
C ARG A 234 0.53 11.73 1.83
N ASP A 235 1.32 12.02 2.87
CA ASP A 235 2.71 11.57 2.98
C ASP A 235 3.64 12.01 1.80
N ALA A 236 3.36 13.17 1.16
CA ALA A 236 4.14 13.67 0.02
C ALA A 236 5.65 13.82 0.33
N ARG A 237 6.00 14.24 1.56
CA ARG A 237 7.41 14.32 2.03
C ARG A 237 8.06 12.95 2.10
N GLN A 238 7.30 11.94 2.52
CA GLN A 238 7.71 10.55 2.57
C GLN A 238 8.00 10.02 1.16
N ARG A 239 7.08 10.21 0.21
CA ARG A 239 7.28 9.81 -1.19
C ARG A 239 8.51 10.46 -1.82
N ALA A 240 8.76 11.74 -1.52
CA ALA A 240 9.98 12.41 -1.96
C ALA A 240 11.25 11.77 -1.38
N ALA A 241 11.23 11.36 -0.10
CA ALA A 241 12.34 10.68 0.54
C ALA A 241 12.56 9.26 -0.02
N ILE A 242 11.49 8.52 -0.33
CA ILE A 242 11.55 7.20 -0.99
C ILE A 242 12.19 7.33 -2.38
N ARG A 243 11.74 8.28 -3.20
CA ARG A 243 12.34 8.53 -4.53
C ARG A 243 13.82 8.87 -4.43
N ALA A 244 14.19 9.75 -3.48
CA ALA A 244 15.58 10.14 -3.28
C ALA A 244 16.47 9.00 -2.78
N ALA A 245 15.90 7.97 -2.14
CA ALA A 245 16.62 6.78 -1.69
C ALA A 245 16.94 5.79 -2.82
N GLY A 246 16.29 5.93 -4.00
CA GLY A 246 16.57 5.09 -5.18
C GLY A 246 16.32 3.60 -4.94
N LEU A 247 15.19 3.27 -4.29
CA LEU A 247 14.86 1.87 -4.00
C LEU A 247 14.56 1.09 -5.30
N PRO A 248 14.88 -0.21 -5.37
CA PRO A 248 14.51 -1.05 -6.50
C PRO A 248 12.98 -1.19 -6.62
N ASN A 249 12.50 -1.43 -7.83
CA ASN A 249 11.07 -1.54 -8.11
C ASN A 249 10.40 -2.65 -7.29
N SER A 250 11.10 -3.75 -7.06
CA SER A 250 10.65 -4.85 -6.20
C SER A 250 10.26 -4.43 -4.77
N MET A 251 10.69 -3.24 -4.31
CA MET A 251 10.41 -2.72 -2.97
C MET A 251 9.18 -1.81 -2.90
N ALA A 252 8.40 -1.65 -3.98
CA ALA A 252 7.31 -0.67 -4.06
C ALA A 252 6.26 -0.85 -2.95
N ALA A 253 5.73 -2.05 -2.74
CA ALA A 253 4.72 -2.30 -1.70
C ALA A 253 5.30 -2.12 -0.28
N ALA A 254 6.53 -2.56 -0.03
CA ALA A 254 7.19 -2.35 1.26
C ALA A 254 7.42 -0.85 1.54
N ALA A 255 7.85 -0.09 0.53
CA ALA A 255 8.06 1.35 0.65
C ALA A 255 6.74 2.10 0.90
N ALA A 256 5.67 1.76 0.18
CA ALA A 256 4.35 2.36 0.37
C ALA A 256 3.71 2.03 1.73
N GLY A 257 4.04 0.86 2.32
CA GLY A 257 3.54 0.42 3.63
C GLY A 257 4.36 0.90 4.83
N LEU A 258 5.43 1.70 4.62
CA LEU A 258 6.32 2.13 5.69
C LEU A 258 6.33 3.64 5.88
N VAL A 259 6.36 4.07 7.15
CA VAL A 259 6.66 5.44 7.54
C VAL A 259 8.03 5.46 8.23
N LEU A 260 9.02 6.08 7.59
CA LEU A 260 10.38 6.20 8.09
C LEU A 260 10.84 7.66 8.06
N SER A 261 11.85 8.00 8.86
CA SER A 261 12.49 9.31 8.77
C SER A 261 13.29 9.43 7.46
N ARG A 262 13.52 10.67 6.99
CA ARG A 262 14.36 10.93 5.80
C ARG A 262 15.75 10.28 5.90
N VAL A 263 16.32 10.27 7.10
CA VAL A 263 17.62 9.65 7.38
C VAL A 263 17.55 8.12 7.26
N ALA A 264 16.46 7.50 7.75
CA ALA A 264 16.26 6.06 7.66
C ALA A 264 16.03 5.62 6.19
N TRP A 265 15.30 6.39 5.39
CA TRP A 265 15.17 6.13 3.95
C TRP A 265 16.51 6.18 3.23
N ARG A 266 17.33 7.19 3.50
CA ARG A 266 18.67 7.29 2.92
C ARG A 266 19.51 6.08 3.28
N ARG A 267 19.57 5.69 4.58
CA ARG A 267 20.30 4.49 5.01
C ARG A 267 19.84 3.23 4.29
N LEU A 268 18.54 3.06 4.13
CA LEU A 268 18.00 1.92 3.38
C LEU A 268 18.47 1.95 1.91
N GLY A 269 18.45 3.12 1.28
CA GLY A 269 18.97 3.30 -0.08
C GLY A 269 20.48 2.95 -0.14
N ASP A 270 21.31 3.53 0.75
CA ASP A 270 22.74 3.25 0.81
C ASP A 270 23.02 1.75 1.00
N LEU A 271 22.24 1.09 1.87
CA LEU A 271 22.32 -0.35 2.10
C LEU A 271 22.01 -1.14 0.83
N LEU A 272 20.94 -0.80 0.11
CA LEU A 272 20.53 -1.51 -1.11
C LEU A 272 21.48 -1.25 -2.29
N HIS A 273 22.23 -0.15 -2.27
CA HIS A 273 23.29 0.13 -3.24
C HIS A 273 24.65 -0.51 -2.90
N SER A 274 24.80 -1.02 -1.66
CA SER A 274 26.05 -1.70 -1.26
C SER A 274 26.12 -3.13 -1.84
N PRO A 275 27.36 -3.69 -2.02
CA PRO A 275 27.54 -5.02 -2.58
C PRO A 275 26.86 -6.12 -1.78
N ALA A 276 26.22 -7.07 -2.48
CA ALA A 276 25.47 -8.18 -1.86
C ALA A 276 26.33 -9.05 -0.93
N ARG A 277 27.64 -9.19 -1.20
CA ARG A 277 28.59 -9.94 -0.36
C ARG A 277 28.61 -9.51 1.12
N GLN A 278 28.28 -8.25 1.41
CA GLN A 278 28.24 -7.73 2.79
C GLN A 278 27.12 -8.36 3.64
N TYR A 279 26.16 -9.00 2.98
CA TYR A 279 24.98 -9.61 3.60
C TYR A 279 24.95 -11.13 3.51
N LEU A 280 25.94 -11.72 2.85
CA LEU A 280 26.13 -13.17 2.88
C LEU A 280 26.50 -13.56 4.32
N CYS A 281 25.72 -14.44 4.94
CA CYS A 281 26.16 -15.05 6.21
C CYS A 281 27.38 -15.93 5.88
N SER A 282 28.51 -15.64 6.51
CA SER A 282 29.57 -16.63 6.59
C SER A 282 28.95 -17.88 7.22
N SER A 283 28.85 -18.94 6.45
CA SER A 283 28.65 -20.29 7.00
C SER A 283 29.87 -20.57 7.87
N SER A 284 29.80 -20.25 9.18
CA SER A 284 30.70 -20.88 10.11
C SER A 284 30.47 -22.37 9.99
N PRO A 285 31.50 -23.18 9.63
CA PRO A 285 31.37 -24.59 9.78
C PRO A 285 31.07 -24.86 11.25
N ALA A 286 29.95 -25.61 11.49
CA ALA A 286 29.67 -26.13 12.82
C ALA A 286 30.90 -26.93 13.25
N ALA A 287 31.53 -26.46 14.33
CA ALA A 287 32.55 -27.22 15.03
C ALA A 287 31.87 -28.29 15.90
#